data_c6c9993c3e1f5b20ad7c66484d9d0712
#
_entry.id   c6c9993c3e1f5b20ad7c66484d9d0712
#
_cell.length_a   1.000
_cell.length_b   1.000
_cell.length_c   1.000
_cell.angle_alpha   90.00
_cell.angle_beta   90.00
_cell.angle_gamma   90.00
#
_symmetry.space_group_name_H-M   'P 1'
#
loop_
_entity.id
_entity.type
_entity.pdbx_description
1 polymer ?
#
loop_
_entity_poly.entity_id
_entity_poly.type
_entity_poly.pdbx_seq_one_letter_code
_entity_poly.pdbx_strand_id
1 'polypeptide(L)'
;MARDEQTLHWQQSQPFSWPRFPARPHWQPATGEPQPEQAAILRHLLRMPPGVAAVTAARGRGKSALAGQLISRMSGTAIVTAPSKAATDVLAQFAGEKFRFLAPDALLAGTETADWLIVDEAAAIPAPLLHRLASRFSRILLTTTVQGYEGTGRGFLLKFCARFPHLRRFELRQPVRWAQGCPLEQWVGEALIFDDEAFAYAPQGAIRFSAFTQALWHTGPAQPLAVYQLLSGAHYRTSPLDLRRMMDAPGQHFLGAFTAERVAGAAWLVEEGGLSAALSQAVWAGYRRPRGNLVAQSLAAHGGDPLAATLTGRRVSRIAVHPARQRKGLGSS
;
A
#
# COMPACT_ATOMS: atom_id res chain seq x y z
N MET A 1 -11.68 17.21 25.47
CA MET A 1 -12.40 17.45 24.20
C MET A 1 -13.54 16.44 24.11
N ALA A 2 -14.76 16.88 23.98
CA ALA A 2 -15.92 16.03 23.83
C ALA A 2 -16.54 16.25 22.44
N ARG A 3 -17.13 15.24 21.86
CA ARG A 3 -17.80 15.28 20.56
C ARG A 3 -19.22 14.77 20.72
N ASP A 4 -20.19 15.55 20.30
CA ASP A 4 -21.53 15.07 20.01
C ASP A 4 -21.65 14.68 18.53
N GLU A 5 -22.83 14.30 18.06
CA GLU A 5 -23.04 13.85 16.68
C GLU A 5 -22.72 14.91 15.60
N GLN A 6 -22.69 16.18 15.98
CA GLN A 6 -22.57 17.29 15.04
C GLN A 6 -21.44 18.27 15.35
N THR A 7 -21.03 18.38 16.61
CA THR A 7 -20.13 19.46 17.05
C THR A 7 -18.98 18.91 17.88
N LEU A 8 -17.82 19.53 17.72
CA LEU A 8 -16.66 19.30 18.56
C LEU A 8 -16.61 20.38 19.64
N HIS A 9 -16.82 19.98 20.89
CA HIS A 9 -16.73 20.88 22.03
C HIS A 9 -15.34 20.88 22.61
N TRP A 10 -14.73 22.06 22.68
CA TRP A 10 -13.46 22.26 23.36
C TRP A 10 -13.74 22.91 24.72
N GLN A 11 -13.47 22.15 25.79
CA GLN A 11 -13.58 22.66 27.14
C GLN A 11 -12.18 22.81 27.74
N GLN A 12 -11.82 24.00 28.12
CA GLN A 12 -10.51 24.34 28.65
C GLN A 12 -10.65 24.88 30.07
N SER A 13 -10.01 24.25 31.03
CA SER A 13 -10.02 24.61 32.42
C SER A 13 -8.89 25.59 32.81
N GLN A 14 -7.87 25.75 31.99
CA GLN A 14 -6.72 26.61 32.21
C GLN A 14 -6.32 27.38 30.94
N PRO A 15 -5.64 28.53 31.04
CA PRO A 15 -5.14 29.23 29.87
C PRO A 15 -4.27 28.34 28.99
N PHE A 16 -4.63 28.24 27.73
CA PHE A 16 -3.89 27.44 26.77
C PHE A 16 -2.80 28.30 26.15
N SER A 17 -1.55 27.92 26.36
CA SER A 17 -0.44 28.49 25.60
C SER A 17 -0.16 27.62 24.38
N TRP A 18 -0.24 28.22 23.20
CA TRP A 18 0.16 27.53 21.98
C TRP A 18 1.63 27.15 22.06
N PRO A 19 1.99 25.88 21.79
CA PRO A 19 3.38 25.53 21.72
C PRO A 19 4.06 26.36 20.62
N ARG A 20 5.30 26.78 20.87
CA ARG A 20 6.10 27.39 19.80
C ARG A 20 6.36 26.30 18.75
N PHE A 21 5.78 26.50 17.58
CA PHE A 21 6.12 25.67 16.45
C PHE A 21 7.58 25.90 16.04
N PRO A 22 8.32 24.86 15.66
CA PRO A 22 9.64 25.04 15.09
C PRO A 22 9.58 25.95 13.87
N ALA A 23 10.66 26.70 13.62
CA ALA A 23 10.74 27.54 12.44
C ALA A 23 10.44 26.72 11.18
N ARG A 24 9.62 27.28 10.31
CA ARG A 24 9.29 26.60 9.04
C ARG A 24 10.58 26.40 8.24
N PRO A 25 10.91 25.15 7.84
CA PRO A 25 12.07 24.90 6.99
C PRO A 25 11.96 25.69 5.68
N HIS A 26 13.09 26.17 5.19
CA HIS A 26 13.13 26.87 3.91
C HIS A 26 12.67 25.95 2.77
N TRP A 27 11.68 26.38 2.01
CA TRP A 27 11.16 25.65 0.86
C TRP A 27 10.77 26.63 -0.25
N GLN A 28 11.05 26.25 -1.47
CA GLN A 28 10.62 26.95 -2.68
C GLN A 28 9.72 26.05 -3.50
N PRO A 29 8.62 26.56 -4.07
CA PRO A 29 7.77 25.81 -4.98
C PRO A 29 8.57 25.21 -6.13
N ALA A 30 8.20 24.01 -6.57
CA ALA A 30 8.80 23.39 -7.74
C ALA A 30 8.47 24.23 -8.99
N THR A 31 9.49 24.51 -9.81
CA THR A 31 9.36 25.30 -11.05
C THR A 31 8.88 24.47 -12.25
N GLY A 32 8.68 23.18 -12.08
CA GLY A 32 8.44 22.23 -13.18
C GLY A 32 9.73 21.59 -13.73
N GLU A 33 10.88 22.19 -13.46
CA GLU A 33 12.17 21.60 -13.80
C GLU A 33 12.54 20.45 -12.84
N PRO A 34 13.33 19.47 -13.30
CA PRO A 34 13.79 18.36 -12.46
C PRO A 34 14.61 18.87 -11.27
N GLN A 35 14.25 18.42 -10.06
CA GLN A 35 15.12 18.58 -8.90
C GLN A 35 16.46 17.86 -9.12
N PRO A 36 17.54 18.20 -8.38
CA PRO A 36 18.86 17.60 -8.57
C PRO A 36 18.88 16.06 -8.61
N GLU A 37 18.17 15.40 -7.69
CA GLU A 37 18.04 13.93 -7.70
C GLU A 37 17.32 13.44 -8.95
N GLN A 38 16.22 14.09 -9.33
CA GLN A 38 15.47 13.75 -10.54
C GLN A 38 16.35 13.91 -11.78
N ALA A 39 17.09 15.02 -11.89
CA ALA A 39 17.98 15.30 -13.00
C ALA A 39 19.10 14.25 -13.12
N ALA A 40 19.64 13.79 -11.99
CA ALA A 40 20.64 12.72 -11.99
C ALA A 40 20.04 11.41 -12.51
N ILE A 41 18.88 11.00 -12.01
CA ILE A 41 18.19 9.78 -12.44
C ILE A 41 17.81 9.88 -13.93
N LEU A 42 17.27 11.00 -14.39
CA LEU A 42 16.92 11.23 -15.80
C LEU A 42 18.11 11.02 -16.73
N ARG A 43 19.28 11.56 -16.37
CA ARG A 43 20.51 11.35 -17.17
C ARG A 43 20.86 9.86 -17.30
N HIS A 44 20.70 9.09 -16.25
CA HIS A 44 20.92 7.65 -16.28
C HIS A 44 19.89 6.93 -17.14
N LEU A 45 18.61 7.25 -16.99
CA LEU A 45 17.52 6.63 -17.74
C LEU A 45 17.62 6.92 -19.24
N LEU A 46 17.91 8.17 -19.63
CA LEU A 46 18.05 8.56 -21.03
C LEU A 46 19.18 7.83 -21.76
N ARG A 47 20.21 7.37 -21.03
CA ARG A 47 21.35 6.62 -21.59
C ARG A 47 21.25 5.11 -21.33
N MET A 48 20.15 4.66 -20.71
CA MET A 48 20.01 3.27 -20.28
C MET A 48 19.92 2.32 -21.50
N PRO A 49 20.78 1.29 -21.57
CA PRO A 49 20.59 0.21 -22.53
C PRO A 49 19.30 -0.57 -22.21
N PRO A 50 18.82 -1.44 -23.12
CA PRO A 50 17.68 -2.30 -22.86
C PRO A 50 17.72 -2.94 -21.47
N GLY A 51 16.57 -3.01 -20.80
CA GLY A 51 16.46 -3.52 -19.44
C GLY A 51 15.37 -2.83 -18.62
N VAL A 52 15.33 -3.18 -17.33
CA VAL A 52 14.31 -2.70 -16.40
C VAL A 52 14.94 -1.77 -15.37
N ALA A 53 14.31 -0.62 -15.16
CA ALA A 53 14.62 0.31 -14.07
C ALA A 53 13.42 0.45 -13.14
N ALA A 54 13.68 0.63 -11.86
CA ALA A 54 12.67 0.97 -10.86
C ALA A 54 13.06 2.25 -10.13
N VAL A 55 12.12 3.17 -10.03
CA VAL A 55 12.23 4.39 -9.21
C VAL A 55 11.25 4.26 -8.05
N THR A 56 11.79 4.23 -6.87
CA THR A 56 11.03 4.16 -5.62
C THR A 56 11.09 5.48 -4.88
N ALA A 57 10.04 5.83 -4.21
CA ALA A 57 9.99 7.04 -3.39
C ALA A 57 8.83 7.01 -2.41
N ALA A 58 8.94 7.72 -1.32
CA ALA A 58 7.79 8.12 -0.54
C ALA A 58 6.86 9.02 -1.36
N ARG A 59 5.64 9.24 -0.87
CA ARG A 59 4.68 10.15 -1.51
C ARG A 59 5.26 11.58 -1.56
N GLY A 60 4.95 12.32 -2.63
CA GLY A 60 5.37 13.72 -2.78
C GLY A 60 6.83 13.95 -3.22
N ARG A 61 7.54 12.91 -3.67
CA ARG A 61 8.93 12.98 -4.17
C ARG A 61 9.04 13.14 -5.68
N GLY A 62 7.92 13.24 -6.40
CA GLY A 62 7.92 13.55 -7.83
C GLY A 62 8.25 12.36 -8.76
N LYS A 63 7.91 11.11 -8.38
CA LYS A 63 8.05 9.92 -9.25
C LYS A 63 7.38 10.08 -10.61
N SER A 64 6.08 10.40 -10.58
CA SER A 64 5.27 10.54 -11.80
C SER A 64 5.73 11.72 -12.65
N ALA A 65 6.18 12.82 -12.02
CA ALA A 65 6.79 13.95 -12.72
C ALA A 65 8.10 13.52 -13.42
N LEU A 66 8.97 12.77 -12.74
CA LEU A 66 10.20 12.21 -13.33
C LEU A 66 9.88 11.34 -14.55
N ALA A 67 8.88 10.46 -14.45
CA ALA A 67 8.47 9.59 -15.56
C ALA A 67 7.97 10.40 -16.76
N GLY A 68 7.16 11.44 -16.52
CA GLY A 68 6.71 12.35 -17.55
C GLY A 68 7.86 13.15 -18.18
N GLN A 69 8.79 13.64 -17.37
CA GLN A 69 10.00 14.33 -17.84
C GLN A 69 10.91 13.42 -18.66
N LEU A 70 10.98 12.12 -18.36
CA LEU A 70 11.67 11.15 -19.21
C LEU A 70 11.02 11.08 -20.58
N ILE A 71 9.70 10.93 -20.65
CA ILE A 71 8.95 10.85 -21.91
C ILE A 71 9.14 12.11 -22.75
N SER A 72 9.07 13.30 -22.15
CA SER A 72 9.22 14.56 -22.88
C SER A 72 10.62 14.73 -23.50
N ARG A 73 11.65 14.21 -22.84
CA ARG A 73 13.07 14.42 -23.21
C ARG A 73 13.70 13.29 -24.02
N MET A 74 13.08 12.09 -23.99
CA MET A 74 13.62 10.97 -24.77
C MET A 74 13.36 11.13 -26.27
N SER A 75 14.22 10.55 -27.09
CA SER A 75 13.94 10.22 -28.48
C SER A 75 13.20 8.88 -28.52
N GLY A 76 12.24 8.75 -29.46
CA GLY A 76 11.44 7.54 -29.61
C GLY A 76 10.07 7.63 -28.92
N THR A 77 9.41 6.47 -28.79
CA THR A 77 8.03 6.33 -28.35
C THR A 77 7.93 5.71 -26.96
N ALA A 78 6.91 6.10 -26.21
CA ALA A 78 6.59 5.50 -24.92
C ALA A 78 5.11 5.16 -24.83
N ILE A 79 4.83 4.05 -24.14
CA ILE A 79 3.50 3.71 -23.66
C ILE A 79 3.50 3.81 -22.14
N VAL A 80 2.49 4.47 -21.59
CA VAL A 80 2.25 4.57 -20.15
C VAL A 80 1.14 3.60 -19.77
N THR A 81 1.36 2.84 -18.72
CA THR A 81 0.32 2.03 -18.09
C THR A 81 0.32 2.22 -16.57
N ALA A 82 -0.83 2.08 -15.95
CA ALA A 82 -1.01 2.24 -14.51
C ALA A 82 -2.30 1.51 -14.08
N PRO A 83 -2.55 1.34 -12.78
CA PRO A 83 -3.81 0.75 -12.28
C PRO A 83 -5.07 1.50 -12.73
N SER A 84 -4.96 2.81 -12.93
CA SER A 84 -6.03 3.65 -13.51
C SER A 84 -5.42 4.82 -14.28
N LYS A 85 -6.14 5.32 -15.30
CA LYS A 85 -5.70 6.49 -16.08
C LYS A 85 -5.59 7.73 -15.18
N ALA A 86 -6.52 7.94 -14.26
CA ALA A 86 -6.52 9.08 -13.35
C ALA A 86 -5.27 9.14 -12.45
N ALA A 87 -4.63 8.01 -12.16
CA ALA A 87 -3.38 7.98 -11.41
C ALA A 87 -2.21 8.61 -12.18
N THR A 88 -2.32 8.77 -13.50
CA THR A 88 -1.24 9.26 -14.37
C THR A 88 -1.35 10.75 -14.73
N ASP A 89 -2.24 11.52 -14.13
CA ASP A 89 -2.47 12.93 -14.50
C ASP A 89 -1.21 13.78 -14.38
N VAL A 90 -0.44 13.64 -13.30
CA VAL A 90 0.83 14.35 -13.13
C VAL A 90 1.84 13.92 -14.18
N LEU A 91 1.93 12.62 -14.47
CA LEU A 91 2.81 12.09 -15.50
C LEU A 91 2.45 12.66 -16.88
N ALA A 92 1.15 12.67 -17.20
CA ALA A 92 0.64 13.20 -18.45
C ALA A 92 0.99 14.69 -18.63
N GLN A 93 0.83 15.48 -17.57
CA GLN A 93 1.19 16.90 -17.58
C GLN A 93 2.66 17.12 -17.98
N PHE A 94 3.60 16.34 -17.45
CA PHE A 94 5.01 16.47 -17.73
C PHE A 94 5.46 15.82 -19.05
N ALA A 95 4.72 14.79 -19.52
CA ALA A 95 5.00 14.14 -20.80
C ALA A 95 4.50 14.95 -22.00
N GLY A 96 3.48 15.80 -21.80
CA GLY A 96 2.88 16.62 -22.85
C GLY A 96 2.29 15.78 -23.98
N GLU A 97 2.47 16.22 -25.20
CA GLU A 97 1.92 15.58 -26.42
C GLU A 97 2.41 14.14 -26.64
N LYS A 98 3.55 13.76 -26.06
CA LYS A 98 4.07 12.39 -26.16
C LYS A 98 3.37 11.40 -25.24
N PHE A 99 2.42 11.86 -24.41
CA PHE A 99 1.70 11.00 -23.49
C PHE A 99 0.75 10.05 -24.24
N ARG A 100 0.97 8.74 -24.06
CA ARG A 100 0.11 7.69 -24.60
C ARG A 100 -0.19 6.67 -23.52
N PHE A 101 -1.44 6.60 -23.06
CA PHE A 101 -1.88 5.67 -22.03
C PHE A 101 -2.59 4.46 -22.64
N LEU A 102 -2.26 3.27 -22.13
CA LEU A 102 -3.01 2.03 -22.35
C LEU A 102 -3.22 1.32 -21.02
N ALA A 103 -4.44 0.86 -20.77
CA ALA A 103 -4.74 0.05 -19.60
C ALA A 103 -3.95 -1.28 -19.64
N PRO A 104 -3.55 -1.85 -18.49
CA PRO A 104 -2.75 -3.07 -18.45
C PRO A 104 -3.35 -4.24 -19.23
N ASP A 105 -4.65 -4.43 -19.13
CA ASP A 105 -5.36 -5.51 -19.84
C ASP A 105 -5.39 -5.28 -21.36
N ALA A 106 -5.68 -4.05 -21.79
CA ALA A 106 -5.67 -3.67 -23.20
C ALA A 106 -4.25 -3.83 -23.79
N LEU A 107 -3.24 -3.43 -23.04
CA LEU A 107 -1.84 -3.57 -23.47
C LEU A 107 -1.43 -5.04 -23.61
N LEU A 108 -1.95 -5.93 -22.77
CA LEU A 108 -1.68 -7.37 -22.88
C LEU A 108 -2.43 -8.06 -24.02
N ALA A 109 -3.64 -7.62 -24.29
CA ALA A 109 -4.47 -8.17 -25.38
C ALA A 109 -4.02 -7.67 -26.75
N GLY A 110 -3.40 -6.47 -26.81
CA GLY A 110 -2.98 -5.85 -28.05
C GLY A 110 -1.56 -6.21 -28.49
N THR A 111 -1.18 -5.73 -29.67
CA THR A 111 0.14 -5.90 -30.30
C THR A 111 0.99 -4.62 -30.25
N GLU A 112 0.59 -3.68 -29.41
CA GLU A 112 1.22 -2.37 -29.28
C GLU A 112 2.69 -2.48 -28.90
N THR A 113 3.52 -1.70 -29.55
CA THR A 113 4.97 -1.62 -29.33
C THR A 113 5.38 -0.17 -29.06
N ALA A 114 6.45 0.01 -28.32
CA ALA A 114 7.12 1.27 -28.08
C ALA A 114 8.57 1.02 -27.63
N ASP A 115 9.41 2.05 -27.71
CA ASP A 115 10.78 1.98 -27.21
C ASP A 115 10.85 1.84 -25.70
N TRP A 116 9.84 2.41 -25.00
CA TRP A 116 9.70 2.37 -23.57
C TRP A 116 8.30 1.97 -23.12
N LEU A 117 8.24 1.15 -22.08
CA LEU A 117 7.06 0.97 -21.25
C LEU A 117 7.29 1.69 -19.91
N ILE A 118 6.41 2.63 -19.59
CA ILE A 118 6.39 3.30 -18.30
C ILE A 118 5.21 2.74 -17.49
N VAL A 119 5.51 2.16 -16.33
CA VAL A 119 4.50 1.59 -15.44
C VAL A 119 4.46 2.45 -14.17
N ASP A 120 3.46 3.31 -14.07
CA ASP A 120 3.26 4.15 -12.87
C ASP A 120 2.48 3.37 -11.80
N GLU A 121 2.86 3.53 -10.55
CA GLU A 121 2.37 2.75 -9.39
C GLU A 121 2.39 1.23 -9.65
N ALA A 122 3.53 0.74 -10.10
CA ALA A 122 3.74 -0.65 -10.53
C ALA A 122 3.41 -1.69 -9.45
N ALA A 123 3.59 -1.35 -8.16
CA ALA A 123 3.23 -2.23 -7.06
C ALA A 123 1.74 -2.54 -6.99
N ALA A 124 0.92 -1.71 -7.62
CA ALA A 124 -0.52 -1.85 -7.71
C ALA A 124 -0.98 -2.84 -8.80
N ILE A 125 -0.08 -3.24 -9.68
CA ILE A 125 -0.37 -4.18 -10.77
C ILE A 125 0.09 -5.59 -10.35
N PRO A 126 -0.73 -6.63 -10.55
CA PRO A 126 -0.36 -7.99 -10.18
C PRO A 126 0.97 -8.43 -10.82
N ALA A 127 1.84 -9.05 -10.02
CA ALA A 127 3.18 -9.43 -10.47
C ALA A 127 3.22 -10.31 -11.74
N PRO A 128 2.32 -11.31 -11.94
CA PRO A 128 2.29 -12.08 -13.18
C PRO A 128 2.02 -11.21 -14.41
N LEU A 129 1.16 -10.19 -14.26
CA LEU A 129 0.82 -9.25 -15.31
C LEU A 129 2.03 -8.38 -15.69
N LEU A 130 2.71 -7.82 -14.67
CA LEU A 130 3.95 -7.06 -14.88
C LEU A 130 5.04 -7.87 -15.57
N HIS A 131 5.18 -9.17 -15.25
CA HIS A 131 6.14 -10.04 -15.92
C HIS A 131 5.83 -10.22 -17.40
N ARG A 132 4.57 -10.45 -17.74
CA ARG A 132 4.14 -10.57 -19.14
C ARG A 132 4.36 -9.25 -19.90
N LEU A 133 4.11 -8.11 -19.29
CA LEU A 133 4.40 -6.81 -19.89
C LEU A 133 5.92 -6.59 -20.05
N ALA A 134 6.70 -6.95 -19.03
CA ALA A 134 8.15 -6.77 -19.03
C ALA A 134 8.85 -7.59 -20.12
N SER A 135 8.30 -8.73 -20.53
CA SER A 135 8.87 -9.53 -21.62
C SER A 135 8.62 -8.97 -23.02
N ARG A 136 7.75 -7.95 -23.16
CA ARG A 136 7.36 -7.41 -24.47
C ARG A 136 8.10 -6.13 -24.86
N PHE A 137 8.72 -5.44 -23.91
CA PHE A 137 9.37 -4.16 -24.15
C PHE A 137 10.85 -4.22 -23.83
N SER A 138 11.65 -3.57 -24.65
CA SER A 138 13.11 -3.55 -24.50
C SER A 138 13.57 -2.69 -23.32
N ARG A 139 12.87 -1.59 -23.02
CA ARG A 139 13.15 -0.69 -21.89
C ARG A 139 11.90 -0.47 -21.07
N ILE A 140 12.02 -0.60 -19.75
CA ILE A 140 10.91 -0.47 -18.84
C ILE A 140 11.32 0.40 -17.66
N LEU A 141 10.49 1.40 -17.36
CA LEU A 141 10.55 2.15 -16.12
C LEU A 141 9.37 1.79 -15.24
N LEU A 142 9.64 1.31 -14.04
CA LEU A 142 8.65 1.09 -13.00
C LEU A 142 8.75 2.21 -11.98
N THR A 143 7.67 2.89 -11.66
CA THR A 143 7.61 3.78 -10.51
C THR A 143 6.71 3.19 -9.45
N THR A 144 7.07 3.35 -8.18
CA THR A 144 6.25 2.85 -7.08
C THR A 144 6.48 3.61 -5.79
N THR A 145 5.41 3.75 -5.01
CA THR A 145 5.45 4.34 -3.67
C THR A 145 5.91 3.28 -2.67
N VAL A 146 6.87 3.61 -1.80
CA VAL A 146 7.44 2.71 -0.79
C VAL A 146 7.01 3.01 0.64
N GLN A 147 6.35 4.13 0.86
CA GLN A 147 5.86 4.58 2.16
C GLN A 147 4.44 5.13 2.05
N GLY A 148 3.70 5.04 3.14
CA GLY A 148 2.32 5.51 3.24
C GLY A 148 1.30 4.37 3.24
N TYR A 149 0.04 4.71 3.38
CA TYR A 149 -1.08 3.76 3.41
C TYR A 149 -1.24 2.93 2.11
N GLU A 150 -0.50 3.27 1.06
CA GLU A 150 -0.40 2.49 -0.18
C GLU A 150 0.80 1.51 -0.15
N GLY A 151 1.44 1.34 0.99
CA GLY A 151 2.75 0.76 1.32
C GLY A 151 3.13 -0.62 0.79
N THR A 152 2.66 -0.99 -0.37
CA THR A 152 3.01 -2.23 -1.09
C THR A 152 4.39 -2.19 -1.74
N GLY A 153 5.05 -1.03 -1.75
CA GLY A 153 6.28 -0.81 -2.49
C GLY A 153 7.44 -1.70 -2.08
N ARG A 154 7.64 -1.95 -0.78
CA ARG A 154 8.76 -2.77 -0.32
C ARG A 154 8.56 -4.26 -0.57
N GLY A 155 7.37 -4.78 -0.33
CA GLY A 155 7.02 -6.16 -0.68
C GLY A 155 7.09 -6.41 -2.19
N PHE A 156 6.67 -5.42 -2.99
CA PHE A 156 6.84 -5.43 -4.44
C PHE A 156 8.32 -5.48 -4.83
N LEU A 157 9.14 -4.61 -4.27
CA LEU A 157 10.57 -4.59 -4.54
C LEU A 157 11.25 -5.91 -4.20
N LEU A 158 10.94 -6.51 -3.08
CA LEU A 158 11.50 -7.79 -2.68
C LEU A 158 11.07 -8.94 -3.59
N LYS A 159 9.80 -9.00 -3.95
CA LYS A 159 9.25 -10.11 -4.77
C LYS A 159 9.50 -9.93 -6.26
N PHE A 160 9.31 -8.72 -6.78
CA PHE A 160 9.47 -8.43 -8.20
C PHE A 160 10.95 -8.32 -8.57
N CYS A 161 11.71 -7.58 -7.78
CA CYS A 161 13.12 -7.33 -8.07
C CYS A 161 13.99 -8.57 -7.96
N ALA A 162 13.60 -9.55 -7.14
CA ALA A 162 14.30 -10.85 -7.08
C ALA A 162 14.24 -11.62 -8.42
N ARG A 163 13.29 -11.30 -9.28
CA ARG A 163 13.11 -11.94 -10.60
C ARG A 163 13.83 -11.23 -11.75
N PHE A 164 14.36 -10.02 -11.50
CA PHE A 164 15.13 -9.23 -12.46
C PHE A 164 16.54 -8.99 -11.93
N PRO A 165 17.49 -9.91 -12.14
CA PRO A 165 18.84 -9.82 -11.55
C PRO A 165 19.62 -8.57 -11.97
N HIS A 166 19.25 -7.95 -13.10
CA HIS A 166 19.89 -6.74 -13.62
C HIS A 166 19.03 -5.50 -13.47
N LEU A 167 18.05 -5.50 -12.57
CA LEU A 167 17.20 -4.34 -12.29
C LEU A 167 18.03 -3.16 -11.78
N ARG A 168 17.94 -2.02 -12.48
CA ARG A 168 18.50 -0.76 -11.99
C ARG A 168 17.54 -0.11 -11.01
N ARG A 169 18.02 0.18 -9.80
CA ARG A 169 17.21 0.74 -8.73
C ARG A 169 17.62 2.17 -8.46
N PHE A 170 16.64 3.05 -8.42
CA PHE A 170 16.79 4.45 -8.04
C PHE A 170 15.81 4.80 -6.93
N GLU A 171 16.17 5.73 -6.09
CA GLU A 171 15.34 6.22 -5.01
C GLU A 171 15.29 7.74 -5.05
N LEU A 172 14.09 8.32 -4.92
CA LEU A 172 13.88 9.75 -4.73
C LEU A 172 13.55 10.01 -3.26
N ARG A 173 14.39 10.78 -2.59
CA ARG A 173 14.28 11.08 -1.16
C ARG A 173 13.78 12.50 -0.90
N GLN A 174 14.14 13.43 -1.77
CA GLN A 174 13.85 14.84 -1.58
C GLN A 174 12.37 15.15 -1.86
N PRO A 175 11.64 15.73 -0.90
CA PRO A 175 10.27 16.18 -1.14
C PRO A 175 10.22 17.29 -2.18
N VAL A 176 9.17 17.27 -3.02
CA VAL A 176 8.95 18.31 -4.04
C VAL A 176 7.87 19.29 -3.59
N ARG A 177 6.91 18.84 -2.80
CA ARG A 177 5.72 19.63 -2.39
C ARG A 177 5.88 20.37 -1.09
N TRP A 178 6.91 20.05 -0.29
CA TRP A 178 7.21 20.65 1.00
C TRP A 178 8.70 20.57 1.29
N ALA A 179 9.14 21.26 2.33
CA ALA A 179 10.54 21.27 2.73
C ALA A 179 10.99 19.90 3.27
N GLN A 180 12.24 19.57 3.06
CA GLN A 180 12.87 18.45 3.74
C GLN A 180 12.83 18.65 5.27
N GLY A 181 12.56 17.58 6.01
CA GLY A 181 12.41 17.66 7.48
C GLY A 181 11.09 18.30 7.92
N CYS A 182 10.05 18.25 7.09
CA CYS A 182 8.73 18.78 7.44
C CYS A 182 8.17 18.04 8.68
N PRO A 183 7.92 18.75 9.80
CA PRO A 183 7.45 18.11 11.04
C PRO A 183 6.05 17.52 10.91
N LEU A 184 5.22 18.08 10.03
CA LEU A 184 3.90 17.50 9.75
C LEU A 184 4.02 16.16 9.03
N GLU A 185 4.93 16.03 8.06
CA GLU A 185 5.18 14.76 7.39
C GLU A 185 5.66 13.68 8.37
N GLN A 186 6.59 14.05 9.25
CA GLN A 186 7.08 13.16 10.30
C GLN A 186 5.95 12.74 11.24
N TRP A 187 5.18 13.70 11.75
CA TRP A 187 4.07 13.40 12.65
C TRP A 187 3.00 12.50 12.00
N VAL A 188 2.65 12.75 10.73
CA VAL A 188 1.70 11.90 9.99
C VAL A 188 2.27 10.51 9.81
N GLY A 189 3.56 10.40 9.52
CA GLY A 189 4.24 9.11 9.37
C GLY A 189 4.20 8.28 10.65
N GLU A 190 4.48 8.90 11.77
CA GLU A 190 4.42 8.28 13.11
C GLU A 190 2.98 7.91 13.50
N ALA A 191 2.03 8.86 13.35
CA ALA A 191 0.63 8.65 13.71
C ALA A 191 -0.07 7.55 12.89
N LEU A 192 0.32 7.37 11.63
CA LEU A 192 -0.25 6.36 10.72
C LEU A 192 0.65 5.14 10.54
N ILE A 193 1.76 5.07 11.24
CA ILE A 193 2.68 3.93 11.25
C ILE A 193 3.15 3.60 9.82
N PHE A 194 3.75 4.59 9.16
CA PHE A 194 4.24 4.44 7.79
C PHE A 194 5.60 3.76 7.68
N ASP A 195 6.30 3.56 8.79
CA ASP A 195 7.53 2.80 8.76
C ASP A 195 7.24 1.29 8.57
N ASP A 196 8.22 0.56 8.10
CA ASP A 196 8.13 -0.86 7.81
C ASP A 196 9.26 -1.65 8.49
N GLU A 197 9.59 -1.28 9.72
CA GLU A 197 10.60 -1.94 10.55
C GLU A 197 10.37 -3.45 10.67
N ALA A 198 9.12 -3.91 10.57
CA ALA A 198 8.79 -5.34 10.57
C ALA A 198 9.55 -6.14 9.50
N PHE A 199 9.98 -5.50 8.41
CA PHE A 199 10.72 -6.15 7.32
C PHE A 199 12.23 -5.87 7.35
N ALA A 200 12.71 -5.02 8.24
CA ALA A 200 14.13 -4.62 8.29
C ALA A 200 15.05 -5.81 8.62
N TYR A 201 14.56 -6.77 9.41
CA TYR A 201 15.34 -7.91 9.86
C TYR A 201 14.54 -9.20 9.79
N ALA A 202 15.18 -10.30 9.39
CA ALA A 202 14.54 -11.61 9.33
C ALA A 202 14.29 -12.16 10.75
N PRO A 203 13.06 -12.63 11.07
CA PRO A 203 12.78 -13.28 12.35
C PRO A 203 13.47 -14.65 12.40
N GLN A 204 14.31 -14.87 13.42
CA GLN A 204 15.04 -16.10 13.63
C GLN A 204 14.62 -16.80 14.93
N GLY A 205 14.86 -18.09 15.03
CA GLY A 205 14.57 -18.90 16.22
C GLY A 205 13.19 -19.56 16.22
N ALA A 206 12.82 -20.09 17.39
CA ALA A 206 11.56 -20.78 17.62
C ALA A 206 10.35 -19.83 17.54
N ILE A 207 9.24 -20.34 17.03
CA ILE A 207 7.99 -19.60 16.88
C ILE A 207 7.09 -19.86 18.09
N ARG A 208 6.54 -18.79 18.64
CA ARG A 208 5.47 -18.81 19.63
C ARG A 208 4.23 -18.16 19.03
N PHE A 209 3.10 -18.83 19.08
CA PHE A 209 1.81 -18.27 18.71
C PHE A 209 1.18 -17.56 19.90
N SER A 210 0.59 -16.40 19.66
CA SER A 210 -0.12 -15.62 20.68
C SER A 210 -1.33 -14.97 20.07
N ALA A 211 -2.49 -15.16 20.68
CA ALA A 211 -3.67 -14.36 20.44
C ALA A 211 -3.59 -13.09 21.31
N PHE A 212 -4.07 -11.97 20.79
CA PHE A 212 -4.17 -10.74 21.56
C PHE A 212 -5.44 -9.96 21.22
N THR A 213 -5.82 -9.07 22.11
CA THR A 213 -6.99 -8.21 21.97
C THR A 213 -6.57 -6.76 21.71
N GLN A 214 -7.54 -5.94 21.36
CA GLN A 214 -7.35 -4.50 21.15
C GLN A 214 -6.81 -3.76 22.39
N ALA A 215 -7.08 -4.26 23.60
CA ALA A 215 -6.54 -3.70 24.84
C ALA A 215 -5.01 -3.62 24.84
N LEU A 216 -4.34 -4.48 24.07
CA LEU A 216 -2.87 -4.50 23.99
C LEU A 216 -2.29 -3.24 23.33
N TRP A 217 -3.07 -2.50 22.53
CA TRP A 217 -2.65 -1.19 22.01
C TRP A 217 -2.32 -0.18 23.13
N HIS A 218 -2.97 -0.30 24.28
CA HIS A 218 -2.74 0.58 25.43
C HIS A 218 -1.70 0.04 26.41
N THR A 219 -1.60 -1.27 26.58
CA THR A 219 -0.79 -1.89 27.64
C THR A 219 0.56 -2.41 27.15
N GLY A 220 0.68 -2.71 25.85
CA GLY A 220 1.91 -3.24 25.25
C GLY A 220 1.90 -3.11 23.72
N PRO A 221 1.97 -1.87 23.17
CA PRO A 221 1.70 -1.59 21.74
C PRO A 221 2.70 -2.24 20.77
N ALA A 222 3.85 -2.70 21.25
CA ALA A 222 4.89 -3.27 20.38
C ALA A 222 4.42 -4.47 19.54
N GLN A 223 3.63 -5.36 20.14
CA GLN A 223 3.11 -6.54 19.42
C GLN A 223 2.04 -6.18 18.37
N PRO A 224 0.95 -5.46 18.71
CA PRO A 224 -0.04 -5.08 17.72
C PRO A 224 0.56 -4.16 16.63
N LEU A 225 1.52 -3.31 16.96
CA LEU A 225 2.26 -2.49 16.01
C LEU A 225 3.00 -3.36 14.98
N ALA A 226 3.80 -4.33 15.44
CA ALA A 226 4.54 -5.24 14.57
C ALA A 226 3.61 -6.09 13.69
N VAL A 227 2.48 -6.53 14.23
CA VAL A 227 1.45 -7.26 13.47
C VAL A 227 0.82 -6.36 12.41
N TYR A 228 0.46 -5.12 12.75
CA TYR A 228 -0.05 -4.17 11.77
C TYR A 228 0.93 -3.89 10.65
N GLN A 229 2.20 -3.63 10.96
CA GLN A 229 3.26 -3.39 9.97
C GLN A 229 3.44 -4.59 9.04
N LEU A 230 3.46 -5.82 9.59
CA LEU A 230 3.56 -7.04 8.77
C LEU A 230 2.35 -7.20 7.83
N LEU A 231 1.14 -7.02 8.34
CA LEU A 231 -0.09 -7.14 7.56
C LEU A 231 -0.19 -6.04 6.50
N SER A 232 0.16 -4.80 6.83
CA SER A 232 0.11 -3.67 5.89
C SER A 232 1.15 -3.81 4.78
N GLY A 233 2.36 -4.24 5.10
CA GLY A 233 3.40 -4.45 4.10
C GLY A 233 3.19 -5.65 3.19
N ALA A 234 2.35 -6.61 3.58
CA ALA A 234 2.05 -7.81 2.79
C ALA A 234 0.82 -7.66 1.88
N HIS A 235 -0.06 -6.71 2.15
CA HIS A 235 -1.32 -6.52 1.44
C HIS A 235 -1.32 -5.24 0.61
N TYR A 236 -1.82 -5.35 -0.61
CA TYR A 236 -1.82 -4.30 -1.63
C TYR A 236 -2.57 -3.02 -1.24
N ARG A 237 -3.68 -3.13 -0.52
CA ARG A 237 -4.49 -1.99 -0.08
C ARG A 237 -4.61 -2.00 1.43
N THR A 238 -3.79 -1.23 2.10
CA THR A 238 -3.95 -0.91 3.52
C THR A 238 -4.24 0.58 3.64
N SER A 239 -5.21 0.91 4.45
CA SER A 239 -5.63 2.30 4.68
C SER A 239 -5.52 2.65 6.16
N PRO A 240 -5.45 3.95 6.52
CA PRO A 240 -5.57 4.37 7.91
C PRO A 240 -6.85 3.87 8.59
N LEU A 241 -7.89 3.62 7.79
CA LEU A 241 -9.13 3.02 8.30
C LEU A 241 -8.93 1.58 8.78
N ASP A 242 -8.02 0.82 8.19
CA ASP A 242 -7.68 -0.53 8.66
C ASP A 242 -6.97 -0.47 10.01
N LEU A 243 -6.04 0.47 10.20
CA LEU A 243 -5.41 0.72 11.49
C LEU A 243 -6.47 1.05 12.56
N ARG A 244 -7.36 1.99 12.26
CA ARG A 244 -8.46 2.35 13.15
C ARG A 244 -9.35 1.16 13.49
N ARG A 245 -9.70 0.32 12.50
CA ARG A 245 -10.49 -0.91 12.74
C ARG A 245 -9.77 -1.89 13.65
N MET A 246 -8.46 -2.06 13.47
CA MET A 246 -7.66 -2.92 14.34
C MET A 246 -7.65 -2.40 15.78
N MET A 247 -7.68 -1.08 15.98
CA MET A 247 -7.68 -0.46 17.30
C MET A 247 -9.04 -0.43 17.98
N ASP A 248 -10.12 -0.11 17.25
CA ASP A 248 -11.40 0.33 17.82
C ASP A 248 -12.61 -0.52 17.45
N ALA A 249 -12.61 -1.20 16.28
CA ALA A 249 -13.82 -1.86 15.80
C ALA A 249 -14.14 -3.12 16.61
N PRO A 250 -15.42 -3.41 16.92
CA PRO A 250 -15.80 -4.63 17.59
C PRO A 250 -15.61 -5.87 16.71
N GLY A 251 -15.56 -7.06 17.33
CA GLY A 251 -15.48 -8.34 16.61
C GLY A 251 -14.16 -8.58 15.87
N GLN A 252 -13.07 -7.94 16.32
CA GLN A 252 -11.75 -8.14 15.75
C GLN A 252 -10.92 -9.09 16.60
N HIS A 253 -10.25 -10.05 15.95
CA HIS A 253 -9.38 -11.02 16.60
C HIS A 253 -8.03 -11.04 15.90
N PHE A 254 -6.96 -11.15 16.68
CA PHE A 254 -5.61 -11.11 16.18
C PHE A 254 -4.81 -12.30 16.66
N LEU A 255 -4.10 -12.93 15.74
CA LEU A 255 -3.12 -13.96 16.02
C LEU A 255 -1.76 -13.49 15.50
N GLY A 256 -0.75 -13.63 16.32
CA GLY A 256 0.64 -13.37 15.95
C GLY A 256 1.48 -14.61 16.14
N ALA A 257 2.39 -14.83 15.21
CA ALA A 257 3.48 -15.78 15.32
C ALA A 257 4.78 -14.99 15.55
N PHE A 258 5.39 -15.14 16.72
CA PHE A 258 6.52 -14.34 17.15
C PHE A 258 7.73 -15.24 17.40
N THR A 259 8.89 -14.76 17.05
CA THR A 259 10.16 -15.18 17.68
C THR A 259 10.36 -14.39 18.97
N ALA A 260 11.46 -14.61 19.70
CA ALA A 260 11.74 -13.84 20.93
C ALA A 260 11.67 -12.31 20.71
N GLU A 261 12.05 -11.83 19.53
CA GLU A 261 12.22 -10.40 19.25
C GLU A 261 11.36 -9.87 18.11
N ARG A 262 10.76 -10.73 17.25
CA ARG A 262 10.20 -10.30 15.97
C ARG A 262 8.92 -11.05 15.60
N VAL A 263 8.05 -10.36 14.87
CA VAL A 263 6.88 -10.99 14.24
C VAL A 263 7.31 -11.80 13.01
N ALA A 264 6.89 -13.06 12.96
CA ALA A 264 7.15 -13.98 11.86
C ALA A 264 5.92 -14.24 10.99
N GLY A 265 4.74 -14.09 11.58
CA GLY A 265 3.45 -14.24 10.90
C GLY A 265 2.35 -13.54 11.69
N ALA A 266 1.26 -13.21 11.00
CA ALA A 266 0.10 -12.58 11.61
C ALA A 266 -1.17 -12.93 10.86
N ALA A 267 -2.27 -13.06 11.59
CA ALA A 267 -3.61 -13.17 11.04
C ALA A 267 -4.56 -12.21 11.76
N TRP A 268 -5.38 -11.54 10.97
CA TRP A 268 -6.47 -10.69 11.43
C TRP A 268 -7.78 -11.32 11.01
N LEU A 269 -8.62 -11.65 11.98
CA LEU A 269 -9.91 -12.27 11.78
C LEU A 269 -11.02 -11.30 12.22
N VAL A 270 -12.14 -11.38 11.54
CA VAL A 270 -13.33 -10.55 11.80
C VAL A 270 -14.52 -11.46 12.03
N GLU A 271 -15.29 -11.18 13.09
CA GLU A 271 -16.55 -11.86 13.33
C GLU A 271 -17.56 -11.57 12.22
N GLU A 272 -18.23 -12.60 11.76
CA GLU A 272 -19.29 -12.53 10.75
C GLU A 272 -20.45 -13.43 11.08
N GLY A 273 -21.61 -13.12 10.51
CA GLY A 273 -22.84 -13.89 10.70
C GLY A 273 -23.68 -13.39 11.87
N GLY A 274 -24.46 -14.29 12.47
CA GLY A 274 -25.39 -13.93 13.53
C GLY A 274 -26.56 -13.04 13.05
N LEU A 275 -26.86 -13.04 11.74
CA LEU A 275 -27.97 -12.29 11.19
C LEU A 275 -29.31 -12.92 11.64
N SER A 276 -30.35 -12.12 11.75
CA SER A 276 -31.70 -12.68 12.00
C SER A 276 -32.12 -13.62 10.86
N ALA A 277 -32.93 -14.62 11.16
CA ALA A 277 -33.43 -15.55 10.15
C ALA A 277 -34.13 -14.84 8.97
N ALA A 278 -34.94 -13.82 9.26
CA ALA A 278 -35.61 -13.02 8.25
C ALA A 278 -34.61 -12.29 7.32
N LEU A 279 -33.52 -11.72 7.89
CA LEU A 279 -32.49 -11.05 7.09
C LEU A 279 -31.68 -12.06 6.30
N SER A 280 -31.36 -13.22 6.87
CA SER A 280 -30.64 -14.29 6.15
C SER A 280 -31.45 -14.80 4.95
N GLN A 281 -32.74 -15.02 5.12
CA GLN A 281 -33.65 -15.38 4.03
C GLN A 281 -33.74 -14.29 2.96
N ALA A 282 -33.80 -13.01 3.36
CA ALA A 282 -33.81 -11.89 2.42
C ALA A 282 -32.51 -11.78 1.61
N VAL A 283 -31.36 -12.13 2.24
CA VAL A 283 -30.04 -12.21 1.55
C VAL A 283 -30.04 -13.38 0.56
N TRP A 284 -30.51 -14.55 0.99
CA TRP A 284 -30.65 -15.73 0.13
C TRP A 284 -31.53 -15.45 -1.11
N ALA A 285 -32.68 -14.81 -0.89
CA ALA A 285 -33.59 -14.45 -1.97
C ALA A 285 -33.10 -13.25 -2.84
N GLY A 286 -31.98 -12.64 -2.50
CA GLY A 286 -31.40 -11.52 -3.27
C GLY A 286 -32.01 -10.15 -2.98
N TYR A 287 -32.92 -10.02 -2.00
CA TYR A 287 -33.59 -8.77 -1.67
C TYR A 287 -32.73 -7.83 -0.82
N ARG A 288 -31.75 -8.33 -0.10
CA ARG A 288 -30.94 -7.55 0.83
C ARG A 288 -29.46 -7.91 0.72
N ARG A 289 -28.59 -6.89 0.87
CA ARG A 289 -27.14 -7.04 0.97
C ARG A 289 -26.60 -6.10 2.06
N PRO A 290 -26.67 -6.52 3.33
CA PRO A 290 -26.15 -5.72 4.43
C PRO A 290 -24.63 -5.54 4.29
N ARG A 291 -24.09 -4.45 4.82
CA ARG A 291 -22.63 -4.21 4.79
C ARG A 291 -21.92 -5.23 5.70
N GLY A 292 -20.75 -5.68 5.28
CA GLY A 292 -19.99 -6.72 6.00
C GLY A 292 -20.55 -8.12 5.76
N ASN A 293 -20.21 -9.07 6.66
CA ASN A 293 -20.70 -10.46 6.63
C ASN A 293 -20.48 -11.16 5.27
N LEU A 294 -19.32 -10.96 4.63
CA LEU A 294 -19.07 -11.38 3.25
C LEU A 294 -19.23 -12.88 3.04
N VAL A 295 -18.62 -13.69 3.92
CA VAL A 295 -18.71 -15.16 3.83
C VAL A 295 -20.11 -15.63 4.20
N ALA A 296 -20.68 -15.12 5.28
CA ALA A 296 -22.01 -15.48 5.72
C ALA A 296 -23.08 -15.20 4.65
N GLN A 297 -23.02 -14.02 4.01
CA GLN A 297 -23.90 -13.67 2.90
C GLN A 297 -23.65 -14.55 1.66
N SER A 298 -22.38 -14.85 1.35
CA SER A 298 -22.07 -15.70 0.21
C SER A 298 -22.56 -17.12 0.40
N LEU A 299 -22.49 -17.67 1.62
CA LEU A 299 -23.03 -18.98 1.94
C LEU A 299 -24.55 -19.01 1.78
N ALA A 300 -25.26 -17.98 2.24
CA ALA A 300 -26.70 -17.88 2.03
C ALA A 300 -27.05 -17.74 0.55
N ALA A 301 -26.49 -16.74 -0.14
CA ALA A 301 -26.86 -16.39 -1.51
C ALA A 301 -26.39 -17.40 -2.58
N HIS A 302 -25.22 -18.01 -2.38
CA HIS A 302 -24.58 -18.89 -3.38
C HIS A 302 -24.41 -20.32 -2.89
N GLY A 303 -24.40 -20.56 -1.59
CA GLY A 303 -24.37 -21.91 -0.99
C GLY A 303 -25.75 -22.58 -0.95
N GLY A 304 -26.82 -21.83 -1.22
CA GLY A 304 -28.18 -22.37 -1.29
C GLY A 304 -28.86 -22.60 0.07
N ASP A 305 -28.25 -22.16 1.17
CA ASP A 305 -28.81 -22.30 2.52
C ASP A 305 -29.39 -20.95 3.02
N PRO A 306 -30.74 -20.81 3.08
CA PRO A 306 -31.38 -19.57 3.50
C PRO A 306 -31.09 -19.15 4.94
N LEU A 307 -30.59 -20.04 5.77
CA LEU A 307 -30.24 -19.78 7.18
C LEU A 307 -28.73 -19.71 7.42
N ALA A 308 -27.88 -19.91 6.42
CA ALA A 308 -26.42 -19.91 6.60
C ALA A 308 -25.87 -18.64 7.27
N ALA A 309 -26.46 -17.48 6.99
CA ALA A 309 -26.00 -16.23 7.59
C ALA A 309 -26.44 -16.04 9.06
N THR A 310 -27.25 -16.91 9.62
CA THR A 310 -27.55 -16.92 11.07
C THR A 310 -26.44 -17.53 11.90
N LEU A 311 -25.60 -18.36 11.27
CA LEU A 311 -24.42 -18.93 11.92
C LEU A 311 -23.39 -17.84 12.18
N THR A 312 -22.68 -17.95 13.30
CA THR A 312 -21.57 -17.07 13.63
C THR A 312 -20.24 -17.72 13.24
N GLY A 313 -19.33 -16.93 12.71
CA GLY A 313 -18.03 -17.40 12.30
C GLY A 313 -16.96 -16.32 12.37
N ARG A 314 -15.72 -16.69 12.10
CA ARG A 314 -14.60 -15.76 12.00
C ARG A 314 -13.99 -15.87 10.61
N ARG A 315 -14.05 -14.79 9.86
CA ARG A 315 -13.41 -14.71 8.54
C ARG A 315 -11.99 -14.17 8.71
N VAL A 316 -11.02 -14.83 8.06
CA VAL A 316 -9.68 -14.27 7.92
C VAL A 316 -9.78 -13.04 6.99
N SER A 317 -9.60 -11.87 7.58
CA SER A 317 -9.56 -10.60 6.85
C SER A 317 -8.22 -10.40 6.15
N ARG A 318 -7.14 -10.64 6.89
CA ARG A 318 -5.77 -10.57 6.38
C ARG A 318 -4.89 -11.62 7.07
N ILE A 319 -3.96 -12.16 6.31
CA ILE A 319 -2.95 -13.07 6.81
C ILE A 319 -1.62 -12.77 6.11
N ALA A 320 -0.54 -12.77 6.85
CA ALA A 320 0.79 -12.56 6.30
C ALA A 320 1.84 -13.40 7.02
N VAL A 321 2.81 -13.88 6.26
CA VAL A 321 4.03 -14.51 6.77
C VAL A 321 5.21 -13.68 6.28
N HIS A 322 6.13 -13.36 7.20
CA HIS A 322 7.35 -12.64 6.88
C HIS A 322 8.10 -13.32 5.72
N PRO A 323 8.61 -12.60 4.71
CA PRO A 323 9.25 -13.20 3.53
C PRO A 323 10.33 -14.23 3.84
N ALA A 324 11.15 -14.01 4.87
CA ALA A 324 12.20 -14.94 5.31
C ALA A 324 11.67 -16.25 5.95
N ARG A 325 10.39 -16.32 6.27
CA ARG A 325 9.71 -17.49 6.86
C ARG A 325 8.66 -18.12 5.95
N GLN A 326 8.46 -17.58 4.74
CA GLN A 326 7.57 -18.18 3.75
C GLN A 326 8.09 -19.55 3.29
N ARG A 327 7.19 -20.43 2.87
CA ARG A 327 7.46 -21.81 2.43
C ARG A 327 8.13 -22.71 3.49
N LYS A 328 7.96 -22.38 4.77
CA LYS A 328 8.48 -23.17 5.92
C LYS A 328 7.35 -23.72 6.81
N GLY A 329 6.14 -23.84 6.27
CA GLY A 329 4.98 -24.42 6.95
C GLY A 329 4.23 -23.46 7.90
N LEU A 330 4.76 -22.27 8.19
CA LEU A 330 4.16 -21.36 9.18
C LEU A 330 2.71 -20.92 8.84
N GLY A 331 2.35 -20.87 7.56
CA GLY A 331 0.99 -20.50 7.14
C GLY A 331 -0.01 -21.67 7.20
N SER A 332 0.47 -22.88 7.43
CA SER A 332 -0.34 -24.11 7.53
C SER A 332 -0.45 -24.62 8.97
N SER A 333 0.27 -23.99 9.90
CA SER A 333 0.22 -24.25 11.33
C SER A 333 -0.88 -23.43 11.98
#